data_79575fe4b793c427ca9fdb7f0a5fe2fc
#
_entry.id   79575fe4b793c427ca9fdb7f0a5fe2fc
#
_cell.length_a   1.000
_cell.length_b   1.000
_cell.length_c   1.000
_cell.angle_alpha   90.00
_cell.angle_beta   90.00
_cell.angle_gamma   90.00
#
_symmetry.space_group_name_H-M   'P 1'
#
loop_
_entity.id
_entity.type
_entity.pdbx_description
1 polymer ?
#
loop_
_entity_poly.entity_id
_entity_poly.type
_entity_poly.pdbx_seq_one_letter_code
_entity_poly.pdbx_strand_id
1 'polypeptide(L)'
;MTSPSTQGRRGMLALSVACALALPLGAHAQSSTKGSTREQQLEQRVNQLEQQLAELKAMIQEQKAATSQATQTAQAAQATAQAASTKVEAAPAAKPAFSSAPGVSVALHGFISASGFGQDKTFTYGNGQNAEIPAVPAKANSGALSGVDVRNTRFWLDFTGAKLNENWSGSGRIEMDFFGGFNGTGAYAQQQPTPRLRQAYMDLVNASGGTTVRVGQEWDLLFPLENTPTSLSHIAFPLGFGSGLIGWRYPGVIWMQDLNHGADGPKWRLDVGAFEGSWNGPGSTINYLTAGNAHFQPQVEARLHVADKDWLAYFVVHYASLDMKGVGNTVAKPIKDSINSIGYELSGQWKPGPWTFKGLIYSGNALGQVFGAMSQFGDISETGGWVQGSYNFTPKWSVNAFYSMVSPNKDDVVRWVATTPTSNALLKDQQAALSLQYASGAYEFGVEWIYDKLRYQTGPEGERKNINGNQVSLNGLYRF
;
A
#
# COMPACT_ATOMS: atom_id res chain seq x y z
N MET A 1 30.03 28.45 39.86
CA MET A 1 29.35 29.76 39.73
C MET A 1 28.20 29.61 38.76
N THR A 2 26.98 29.78 39.32
CA THR A 2 25.72 30.17 38.71
C THR A 2 25.18 29.33 37.54
N SER A 3 24.28 28.37 37.69
CA SER A 3 22.82 28.38 37.97
C SER A 3 21.97 29.16 36.96
N PRO A 4 20.67 28.85 36.87
CA PRO A 4 19.99 27.98 35.89
C PRO A 4 18.86 28.75 35.19
N SER A 5 18.22 28.16 34.18
CA SER A 5 16.86 28.59 33.79
C SER A 5 16.07 27.41 33.24
N THR A 6 15.17 26.95 34.02
CA THR A 6 13.70 26.92 33.86
C THR A 6 13.18 27.03 32.44
N GLN A 7 12.48 25.98 32.04
CA GLN A 7 11.22 25.93 31.26
C GLN A 7 11.09 24.58 30.62
N GLY A 8 9.95 23.92 30.67
CA GLY A 8 8.59 24.28 30.83
C GLY A 8 7.75 23.03 30.69
N ARG A 9 7.05 22.73 31.75
CA ARG A 9 5.99 21.70 31.74
C ARG A 9 4.84 22.19 30.89
N ARG A 10 4.58 21.50 29.79
CA ARG A 10 3.25 21.51 29.13
C ARG A 10 3.07 20.18 28.40
N GLY A 11 2.05 19.41 28.84
CA GLY A 11 1.53 18.32 28.02
C GLY A 11 1.37 16.99 28.75
N MET A 12 0.57 16.95 29.79
CA MET A 12 -0.09 15.72 30.25
C MET A 12 -1.38 16.13 30.98
N LEU A 13 -2.46 16.24 30.22
CA LEU A 13 -3.81 16.37 30.77
C LEU A 13 -4.80 15.85 29.72
N ALA A 14 -4.85 14.55 29.60
CA ALA A 14 -5.94 13.84 28.97
C ALA A 14 -5.88 12.38 29.40
N LEU A 15 -6.35 12.05 30.58
CA LEU A 15 -6.92 10.76 31.01
C LEU A 15 -7.16 10.78 32.52
N SER A 16 -8.29 11.34 32.96
CA SER A 16 -8.83 11.01 34.28
C SER A 16 -10.22 11.62 34.46
N VAL A 17 -11.20 11.03 33.78
CA VAL A 17 -12.62 11.14 34.18
C VAL A 17 -13.23 9.78 33.98
N ALA A 18 -13.00 8.90 34.94
CA ALA A 18 -13.83 7.72 35.21
C ALA A 18 -13.30 7.08 36.50
N CYS A 19 -13.82 7.49 37.61
CA CYS A 19 -13.91 6.74 38.88
C CYS A 19 -14.29 7.67 40.04
N ALA A 20 -15.58 7.91 40.24
CA ALA A 20 -16.12 8.31 41.54
C ALA A 20 -17.62 8.06 41.58
N LEU A 21 -18.01 6.81 41.68
CA LEU A 21 -19.31 6.40 42.18
C LEU A 21 -19.14 5.04 42.85
N ALA A 22 -18.71 5.07 44.13
CA ALA A 22 -18.94 3.98 45.06
C ALA A 22 -19.05 4.58 46.46
N LEU A 23 -20.26 4.71 46.91
CA LEU A 23 -20.61 4.99 48.32
C LEU A 23 -20.72 3.67 49.07
N PRO A 24 -20.18 3.56 50.29
CA PRO A 24 -20.69 2.56 51.26
C PRO A 24 -21.73 3.21 52.15
N LEU A 25 -22.90 2.63 52.19
CA LEU A 25 -23.94 2.79 53.20
C LEU A 25 -23.44 2.17 54.52
N GLY A 26 -23.19 2.99 55.50
CA GLY A 26 -22.97 2.61 56.89
C GLY A 26 -24.01 3.33 57.76
N ALA A 27 -25.04 2.59 58.16
CA ALA A 27 -26.02 3.10 59.12
C ALA A 27 -25.48 3.05 60.54
N HIS A 28 -25.51 4.17 61.22
CA HIS A 28 -25.58 4.21 62.69
C HIS A 28 -26.56 5.32 63.11
N ALA A 29 -27.62 4.82 63.71
CA ALA A 29 -28.60 5.65 64.43
C ALA A 29 -28.00 6.11 65.77
N GLN A 30 -28.02 7.41 66.04
CA GLN A 30 -28.12 7.95 67.40
C GLN A 30 -28.90 9.25 67.44
N SER A 31 -29.70 9.34 68.42
CA SER A 31 -30.79 10.24 68.70
C SER A 31 -30.41 11.68 69.05
N SER A 32 -31.34 12.56 68.69
CA SER A 32 -31.78 13.79 69.37
C SER A 32 -30.83 14.93 69.65
N THR A 33 -31.26 16.03 69.19
CA THR A 33 -31.23 17.44 69.56
C THR A 33 -30.57 18.40 68.55
N LYS A 34 -31.41 19.31 68.11
CA LYS A 34 -31.19 20.61 67.46
C LYS A 34 -31.59 20.69 65.99
N GLY A 35 -32.81 21.17 65.76
CA GLY A 35 -33.30 21.52 64.39
C GLY A 35 -32.52 22.63 63.67
N SER A 36 -31.63 23.38 64.35
CA SER A 36 -30.81 24.44 63.76
C SER A 36 -29.57 23.95 63.01
N THR A 37 -29.02 22.78 63.37
CA THR A 37 -27.80 22.23 62.75
C THR A 37 -28.08 21.55 61.41
N ARG A 38 -29.25 21.03 61.20
CA ARG A 38 -29.61 20.37 59.94
C ARG A 38 -29.97 21.38 58.83
N GLU A 39 -30.56 22.47 59.19
CA GLU A 39 -30.86 23.60 58.30
C GLU A 39 -29.58 24.29 57.85
N GLN A 40 -28.65 24.57 58.76
CA GLN A 40 -27.34 25.09 58.44
C GLN A 40 -26.47 24.14 57.55
N GLN A 41 -26.58 22.84 57.78
CA GLN A 41 -25.91 21.84 56.90
C GLN A 41 -26.54 21.79 55.51
N LEU A 42 -27.84 21.96 55.40
CA LEU A 42 -28.54 22.02 54.11
C LEU A 42 -28.23 23.30 53.36
N GLU A 43 -28.19 24.44 54.04
CA GLU A 43 -27.76 25.72 53.42
C GLU A 43 -26.31 25.70 52.95
N GLN A 44 -25.40 25.12 53.74
CA GLN A 44 -24.01 24.92 53.29
C GLN A 44 -23.90 24.03 52.06
N ARG A 45 -24.72 22.98 51.99
CA ARG A 45 -24.75 22.05 50.85
C ARG A 45 -25.39 22.65 49.60
N VAL A 46 -26.40 23.51 49.78
CA VAL A 46 -26.99 24.28 48.68
C VAL A 46 -25.97 25.31 48.15
N ASN A 47 -25.30 26.04 48.99
CA ASN A 47 -24.24 26.98 48.58
C ASN A 47 -23.08 26.28 47.87
N GLN A 48 -22.69 25.07 48.33
CA GLN A 48 -21.66 24.27 47.68
C GLN A 48 -22.09 23.75 46.31
N LEU A 49 -23.37 23.34 46.17
CA LEU A 49 -23.93 22.91 44.87
C LEU A 49 -24.08 24.10 43.91
N GLU A 50 -24.46 25.27 44.39
CA GLU A 50 -24.51 26.49 43.56
C GLU A 50 -23.13 26.89 43.07
N GLN A 51 -22.10 26.75 43.89
CA GLN A 51 -20.71 27.03 43.53
C GLN A 51 -20.21 26.04 42.48
N GLN A 52 -20.48 24.72 42.66
CA GLN A 52 -20.17 23.70 41.67
C GLN A 52 -20.92 23.90 40.34
N LEU A 53 -22.15 24.37 40.42
CA LEU A 53 -22.96 24.63 39.21
C LEU A 53 -22.45 25.86 38.45
N ALA A 54 -21.93 26.86 39.18
CA ALA A 54 -21.28 28.03 38.58
C ALA A 54 -19.94 27.64 37.90
N GLU A 55 -19.12 26.84 38.58
CA GLU A 55 -17.89 26.30 38.01
C GLU A 55 -18.13 25.42 36.75
N LEU A 56 -19.15 24.56 36.82
CA LEU A 56 -19.54 23.71 35.65
C LEU A 56 -20.02 24.57 34.48
N LYS A 57 -20.81 25.62 34.74
CA LYS A 57 -21.22 26.58 33.71
C LYS A 57 -20.03 27.32 33.09
N ALA A 58 -19.06 27.72 33.89
CA ALA A 58 -17.84 28.38 33.40
C ALA A 58 -17.03 27.43 32.54
N MET A 59 -16.82 26.16 32.96
CA MET A 59 -16.13 25.14 32.16
C MET A 59 -16.86 24.81 30.83
N ILE A 60 -18.18 24.74 30.84
CA ILE A 60 -18.98 24.52 29.61
C ILE A 60 -18.84 25.73 28.66
N GLN A 61 -18.79 26.94 29.16
CA GLN A 61 -18.56 28.13 28.33
C GLN A 61 -17.15 28.14 27.74
N GLU A 62 -16.15 27.82 28.55
CA GLU A 62 -14.76 27.72 28.09
C GLU A 62 -14.60 26.59 27.03
N GLN A 63 -15.23 25.45 27.26
CA GLN A 63 -15.22 24.33 26.29
C GLN A 63 -15.96 24.70 25.01
N LYS A 64 -17.07 25.44 25.07
CA LYS A 64 -17.76 25.96 23.88
C LYS A 64 -16.90 26.95 23.10
N ALA A 65 -16.20 27.83 23.80
CA ALA A 65 -15.27 28.77 23.17
C ALA A 65 -14.10 28.06 22.52
N ALA A 66 -13.47 27.09 23.19
CA ALA A 66 -12.41 26.26 22.65
C ALA A 66 -12.86 25.45 21.45
N THR A 67 -14.07 24.85 21.50
CA THR A 67 -14.66 24.10 20.39
C THR A 67 -14.96 25.00 19.18
N SER A 68 -15.47 26.21 19.43
CA SER A 68 -15.72 27.20 18.38
C SER A 68 -14.41 27.65 17.71
N GLN A 69 -13.36 27.87 18.49
CA GLN A 69 -12.04 28.25 17.99
C GLN A 69 -11.38 27.10 17.21
N ALA A 70 -11.52 25.86 17.68
CA ALA A 70 -11.04 24.69 16.96
C ALA A 70 -11.80 24.49 15.63
N THR A 71 -13.12 24.71 15.64
CA THR A 71 -13.95 24.64 14.41
C THR A 71 -13.56 25.73 13.41
N GLN A 72 -13.33 26.97 13.86
CA GLN A 72 -12.86 28.05 12.99
C GLN A 72 -11.47 27.77 12.42
N THR A 73 -10.57 27.21 13.23
CA THR A 73 -9.23 26.83 12.77
C THR A 73 -9.30 25.69 11.76
N ALA A 74 -10.17 24.69 11.99
CA ALA A 74 -10.40 23.60 11.04
C ALA A 74 -11.02 24.09 9.72
N GLN A 75 -11.99 25.02 9.80
CA GLN A 75 -12.58 25.62 8.60
C GLN A 75 -11.58 26.50 7.83
N ALA A 76 -10.72 27.25 8.53
CA ALA A 76 -9.66 28.02 7.88
C ALA A 76 -8.59 27.10 7.26
N ALA A 77 -8.23 26.00 7.91
CA ALA A 77 -7.34 24.99 7.35
C ALA A 77 -7.96 24.29 6.14
N GLN A 78 -9.25 23.99 6.19
CA GLN A 78 -10.00 23.39 5.08
C GLN A 78 -10.13 24.36 3.90
N ALA A 79 -10.41 25.66 4.15
CA ALA A 79 -10.43 26.68 3.12
C ALA A 79 -9.04 26.89 2.50
N THR A 80 -7.97 26.83 3.30
CA THR A 80 -6.59 26.89 2.81
C THR A 80 -6.22 25.66 2.00
N ALA A 81 -6.65 24.46 2.42
CA ALA A 81 -6.46 23.23 1.68
C ALA A 81 -7.26 23.20 0.36
N GLN A 82 -8.49 23.72 0.39
CA GLN A 82 -9.31 23.89 -0.83
C GLN A 82 -8.72 24.95 -1.76
N ALA A 83 -8.24 26.07 -1.24
CA ALA A 83 -7.55 27.09 -2.04
C ALA A 83 -6.21 26.59 -2.60
N ALA A 84 -5.50 25.70 -1.89
CA ALA A 84 -4.32 25.00 -2.40
C ALA A 84 -4.68 23.97 -3.46
N SER A 85 -5.75 23.18 -3.28
CA SER A 85 -6.30 22.26 -4.29
C SER A 85 -6.74 23.01 -5.55
N THR A 86 -7.52 24.09 -5.40
CA THR A 86 -7.98 24.94 -6.54
C THR A 86 -6.81 25.65 -7.22
N LYS A 87 -5.72 25.98 -6.47
CA LYS A 87 -4.49 26.51 -7.06
C LYS A 87 -3.69 25.44 -7.80
N VAL A 88 -3.76 24.19 -7.37
CA VAL A 88 -3.17 23.03 -8.07
C VAL A 88 -4.02 22.70 -9.32
N GLU A 89 -5.34 22.80 -9.24
CA GLU A 89 -6.26 22.66 -10.40
C GLU A 89 -6.24 23.89 -11.33
N ALA A 90 -5.97 25.08 -10.80
CA ALA A 90 -5.83 26.33 -11.56
C ALA A 90 -4.37 26.66 -11.91
N ALA A 91 -3.38 25.85 -11.52
CA ALA A 91 -2.10 25.87 -12.20
C ALA A 91 -2.39 25.58 -13.67
N PRO A 92 -2.03 26.48 -14.60
CA PRO A 92 -2.24 26.21 -16.02
C PRO A 92 -1.65 24.85 -16.29
N ALA A 93 -2.46 23.91 -16.79
CA ALA A 93 -2.02 22.57 -17.16
C ALA A 93 -0.68 22.76 -17.87
N ALA A 94 0.37 22.17 -17.33
CA ALA A 94 1.73 22.37 -17.82
C ALA A 94 1.61 22.25 -19.35
N LYS A 95 1.94 23.32 -20.07
CA LYS A 95 1.80 23.33 -21.54
C LYS A 95 2.50 22.08 -22.00
N PRO A 96 1.87 21.20 -22.79
CA PRO A 96 2.50 19.96 -23.19
C PRO A 96 3.87 20.29 -23.75
N ALA A 97 4.92 19.60 -23.31
CA ALA A 97 6.30 19.90 -23.68
C ALA A 97 6.49 19.89 -25.21
N PHE A 98 5.63 19.12 -25.90
CA PHE A 98 5.59 19.07 -27.38
C PHE A 98 4.28 18.43 -27.86
N SER A 99 3.95 18.67 -29.13
CA SER A 99 2.88 17.97 -29.85
C SER A 99 3.51 16.94 -30.78
N SER A 100 3.11 15.68 -30.69
CA SER A 100 3.65 14.60 -31.54
C SER A 100 2.90 14.44 -32.85
N ALA A 101 1.65 14.89 -32.91
CA ALA A 101 0.80 14.88 -34.11
C ALA A 101 -0.31 15.92 -33.95
N PRO A 102 -1.01 16.31 -35.05
CA PRO A 102 -2.14 17.23 -34.95
C PRO A 102 -3.19 16.74 -33.93
N GLY A 103 -3.49 17.57 -32.93
CA GLY A 103 -4.45 17.26 -31.88
C GLY A 103 -3.96 16.32 -30.77
N VAL A 104 -2.73 15.84 -30.81
CA VAL A 104 -2.13 14.98 -29.78
C VAL A 104 -1.17 15.80 -28.92
N SER A 105 -1.42 15.82 -27.63
CA SER A 105 -0.56 16.42 -26.61
C SER A 105 0.22 15.34 -25.88
N VAL A 106 1.49 15.64 -25.57
CA VAL A 106 2.38 14.75 -24.81
C VAL A 106 2.85 15.47 -23.56
N ALA A 107 2.68 14.86 -22.40
CA ALA A 107 3.19 15.36 -21.15
C ALA A 107 4.24 14.38 -20.57
N LEU A 108 5.39 14.90 -20.19
CA LEU A 108 6.43 14.17 -19.48
C LEU A 108 6.24 14.36 -17.98
N HIS A 109 6.26 13.27 -17.26
CA HIS A 109 6.19 13.22 -15.81
C HIS A 109 7.25 12.27 -15.28
N GLY A 110 7.58 12.42 -14.01
CA GLY A 110 8.50 11.49 -13.39
C GLY A 110 8.98 11.92 -12.02
N PHE A 111 9.92 11.13 -11.54
CA PHE A 111 10.68 11.45 -10.35
C PHE A 111 12.07 10.81 -10.39
N ILE A 112 13.02 11.52 -9.81
CA ILE A 112 14.34 10.99 -9.48
C ILE A 112 14.29 10.50 -8.05
N SER A 113 14.73 9.28 -7.80
CA SER A 113 14.78 8.66 -6.48
C SER A 113 16.20 8.23 -6.13
N ALA A 114 16.61 8.49 -4.90
CA ALA A 114 17.85 8.00 -4.34
C ALA A 114 17.62 7.54 -2.89
N SER A 115 18.12 6.35 -2.55
CA SER A 115 18.03 5.77 -1.21
C SER A 115 19.40 5.30 -0.76
N GLY A 116 19.89 5.84 0.35
CA GLY A 116 21.00 5.24 1.10
C GLY A 116 20.41 4.21 2.05
N PHE A 117 20.93 2.98 2.07
CA PHE A 117 20.39 1.90 2.90
C PHE A 117 21.48 1.13 3.64
N GLY A 118 21.09 0.56 4.77
CA GLY A 118 21.84 -0.45 5.52
C GLY A 118 20.94 -1.61 5.86
N GLN A 119 21.41 -2.85 5.63
CA GLN A 119 20.72 -4.10 5.88
C GLN A 119 21.57 -5.03 6.75
N ASP A 120 20.93 -5.78 7.64
CA ASP A 120 21.63 -6.80 8.44
C ASP A 120 21.82 -8.13 7.68
N LYS A 121 21.10 -8.32 6.57
CA LYS A 121 21.13 -9.51 5.70
C LYS A 121 20.85 -9.15 4.24
N THR A 122 21.16 -10.08 3.34
CA THR A 122 20.67 -10.01 1.94
C THR A 122 19.20 -10.38 1.87
N PHE A 123 18.51 -9.87 0.85
CA PHE A 123 17.11 -10.16 0.55
C PHE A 123 16.98 -10.89 -0.80
N THR A 124 15.96 -11.72 -0.92
CA THR A 124 15.81 -12.68 -2.03
C THR A 124 15.62 -12.00 -3.38
N TYR A 125 14.75 -10.99 -3.47
CA TYR A 125 14.46 -10.29 -4.74
C TYR A 125 15.43 -9.15 -5.04
N GLY A 126 16.30 -8.82 -4.12
CA GLY A 126 17.31 -7.80 -4.24
C GLY A 126 17.48 -7.03 -2.94
N ASN A 127 18.39 -6.07 -2.97
CA ASN A 127 18.74 -5.25 -1.83
C ASN A 127 18.34 -3.79 -2.08
N GLY A 128 18.33 -2.98 -1.05
CA GLY A 128 18.01 -1.57 -1.16
C GLY A 128 16.52 -1.34 -1.45
N GLN A 129 16.21 -0.75 -2.60
CA GLN A 129 14.84 -0.40 -3.00
C GLN A 129 13.97 -1.62 -3.41
N ASN A 130 14.45 -2.83 -3.16
CA ASN A 130 13.74 -4.09 -3.45
C ASN A 130 14.00 -5.15 -2.35
N ALA A 131 14.11 -4.73 -1.10
CA ALA A 131 14.36 -5.61 0.05
C ALA A 131 13.02 -6.13 0.62
N GLU A 132 12.44 -7.16 -0.01
CA GLU A 132 11.09 -7.64 0.35
C GLU A 132 11.10 -8.86 1.27
N ILE A 133 11.94 -9.85 1.02
CA ILE A 133 11.95 -11.13 1.76
C ILE A 133 13.40 -11.50 2.07
N PRO A 134 13.78 -11.81 3.34
CA PRO A 134 15.13 -12.21 3.68
C PRO A 134 15.58 -13.45 2.90
N ALA A 135 16.78 -13.40 2.35
CA ALA A 135 17.34 -14.54 1.63
C ALA A 135 17.55 -15.72 2.57
N VAL A 136 17.08 -16.88 2.19
CA VAL A 136 17.37 -18.12 2.93
C VAL A 136 18.87 -18.39 2.85
N PRO A 137 19.57 -18.69 3.95
CA PRO A 137 21.01 -18.86 3.97
C PRO A 137 21.44 -19.98 3.00
N ALA A 138 22.00 -19.60 1.87
CA ALA A 138 22.94 -20.45 1.14
C ALA A 138 24.32 -20.27 1.81
N LYS A 139 25.17 -21.27 1.81
CA LYS A 139 26.43 -21.39 2.56
C LYS A 139 27.39 -20.19 2.54
N ALA A 140 27.11 -19.09 1.82
CA ALA A 140 28.08 -18.05 1.57
C ALA A 140 27.66 -16.59 1.82
N ASN A 141 26.37 -16.20 1.94
CA ASN A 141 26.06 -14.76 1.82
C ASN A 141 24.84 -14.29 2.63
N SER A 142 24.93 -14.32 3.95
CA SER A 142 23.93 -13.68 4.81
C SER A 142 24.51 -12.51 5.63
N GLY A 143 25.51 -11.83 5.09
CA GLY A 143 26.17 -10.71 5.79
C GLY A 143 25.42 -9.39 5.66
N ALA A 144 25.72 -8.48 6.62
CA ALA A 144 25.27 -7.10 6.55
C ALA A 144 25.85 -6.40 5.32
N LEU A 145 25.06 -5.52 4.72
CA LEU A 145 25.49 -4.70 3.60
C LEU A 145 24.86 -3.31 3.64
N SER A 146 25.50 -2.37 2.98
CA SER A 146 25.00 -1.01 2.80
C SER A 146 25.31 -0.52 1.40
N GLY A 147 24.57 0.47 0.94
CA GLY A 147 24.76 1.04 -0.37
C GLY A 147 23.84 2.21 -0.66
N VAL A 148 23.89 2.65 -1.91
CA VAL A 148 22.98 3.65 -2.48
C VAL A 148 22.27 3.03 -3.66
N ASP A 149 20.94 3.24 -3.75
CA ASP A 149 20.10 2.72 -4.82
C ASP A 149 19.29 3.85 -5.46
N VAL A 150 19.22 3.87 -6.79
CA VAL A 150 18.53 4.89 -7.60
C VAL A 150 17.47 4.28 -8.53
N ARG A 151 17.29 2.95 -8.51
CA ARG A 151 16.48 2.20 -9.48
C ARG A 151 14.99 2.53 -9.45
N ASN A 152 14.46 3.10 -8.36
CA ASN A 152 13.10 3.62 -8.31
C ASN A 152 12.87 4.85 -9.20
N THR A 153 13.95 5.53 -9.65
CA THR A 153 13.82 6.62 -10.63
C THR A 153 12.91 6.19 -11.75
N ARG A 154 11.90 7.00 -12.04
CA ARG A 154 10.81 6.65 -12.96
C ARG A 154 10.40 7.83 -13.78
N PHE A 155 10.03 7.61 -15.02
CA PHE A 155 9.41 8.61 -15.88
C PHE A 155 8.34 7.97 -16.76
N TRP A 156 7.40 8.81 -17.18
CA TRP A 156 6.36 8.38 -18.12
C TRP A 156 5.94 9.52 -19.03
N LEU A 157 5.46 9.12 -20.20
CA LEU A 157 4.82 9.98 -21.18
C LEU A 157 3.34 9.68 -21.21
N ASP A 158 2.52 10.69 -20.99
CA ASP A 158 1.08 10.63 -21.19
C ASP A 158 0.72 11.28 -22.53
N PHE A 159 -0.01 10.54 -23.36
CA PHE A 159 -0.51 10.96 -24.67
C PHE A 159 -2.00 11.21 -24.55
N THR A 160 -2.48 12.38 -24.97
CA THR A 160 -3.90 12.75 -24.91
C THR A 160 -4.35 13.52 -26.13
N GLY A 161 -5.65 13.56 -26.39
CA GLY A 161 -6.26 14.41 -27.42
C GLY A 161 -6.51 13.75 -28.77
N ALA A 162 -6.02 12.54 -29.03
CA ALA A 162 -6.37 11.81 -30.23
C ALA A 162 -7.90 11.53 -30.26
N LYS A 163 -8.55 11.73 -31.42
CA LYS A 163 -9.96 11.39 -31.60
C LYS A 163 -10.09 10.23 -32.57
N LEU A 164 -10.84 9.21 -32.19
CA LEU A 164 -11.21 8.12 -33.09
C LEU A 164 -12.47 8.52 -33.90
N ASN A 165 -13.44 9.13 -33.22
CA ASN A 165 -14.64 9.73 -33.80
C ASN A 165 -15.26 10.76 -32.82
N GLU A 166 -16.52 11.19 -33.07
CA GLU A 166 -17.19 12.19 -32.23
C GLU A 166 -17.37 11.75 -30.76
N ASN A 167 -17.57 10.45 -30.51
CA ASN A 167 -17.88 9.89 -29.19
C ASN A 167 -16.68 9.27 -28.50
N TRP A 168 -15.61 8.96 -29.23
CA TRP A 168 -14.44 8.24 -28.70
C TRP A 168 -13.16 9.05 -28.87
N SER A 169 -12.46 9.24 -27.78
CA SER A 169 -11.13 9.84 -27.76
C SER A 169 -10.07 8.81 -27.36
N GLY A 170 -8.84 9.05 -27.78
CA GLY A 170 -7.69 8.22 -27.45
C GLY A 170 -6.78 8.90 -26.43
N SER A 171 -6.21 8.10 -25.57
CA SER A 171 -5.08 8.44 -24.72
C SER A 171 -4.11 7.25 -24.60
N GLY A 172 -3.00 7.43 -23.94
CA GLY A 172 -2.07 6.33 -23.71
C GLY A 172 -0.94 6.74 -22.78
N ARG A 173 -0.19 5.75 -22.34
CA ARG A 173 0.98 5.93 -21.46
C ARG A 173 2.11 5.01 -21.84
N ILE A 174 3.34 5.51 -21.72
CA ILE A 174 4.57 4.70 -21.68
C ILE A 174 5.30 5.05 -20.39
N GLU A 175 5.53 4.08 -19.51
CA GLU A 175 6.21 4.24 -18.21
C GLU A 175 7.42 3.33 -18.11
N MET A 176 8.53 3.86 -17.59
CA MET A 176 9.78 3.13 -17.37
C MET A 176 10.37 3.42 -15.99
N ASP A 177 11.00 2.39 -15.38
CA ASP A 177 11.91 2.50 -14.24
C ASP A 177 13.27 1.85 -14.59
N PHE A 178 14.19 1.71 -13.60
CA PHE A 178 15.53 1.16 -13.80
C PHE A 178 15.73 -0.21 -13.12
N PHE A 179 14.68 -1.01 -13.00
CA PHE A 179 14.76 -2.37 -12.47
C PHE A 179 14.87 -3.45 -13.55
N GLY A 180 15.33 -3.14 -14.76
CA GLY A 180 15.55 -4.08 -15.85
C GLY A 180 16.78 -4.98 -15.68
N GLY A 181 17.52 -4.84 -14.58
CA GLY A 181 18.78 -5.52 -14.32
C GLY A 181 19.97 -4.55 -14.41
N PHE A 182 21.16 -5.12 -14.58
CA PHE A 182 22.39 -4.36 -14.74
C PHE A 182 23.06 -4.70 -16.08
N ASN A 183 23.52 -3.67 -16.80
CA ASN A 183 24.21 -3.86 -18.05
C ASN A 183 25.70 -4.12 -17.81
N GLY A 184 26.21 -5.22 -18.37
CA GLY A 184 27.61 -5.57 -18.28
C GLY A 184 27.99 -6.47 -17.09
N THR A 185 29.24 -6.79 -17.01
CA THR A 185 29.86 -7.63 -15.97
C THR A 185 31.08 -6.92 -15.38
N GLY A 186 31.52 -7.35 -14.19
CA GLY A 186 32.68 -6.78 -13.53
C GLY A 186 32.36 -5.62 -12.59
N ALA A 187 33.39 -4.88 -12.22
CA ALA A 187 33.37 -3.91 -11.11
C ALA A 187 32.35 -2.77 -11.26
N TYR A 188 31.99 -2.41 -12.49
CA TYR A 188 31.11 -1.26 -12.76
C TYR A 188 29.70 -1.64 -13.20
N ALA A 189 29.36 -2.93 -13.22
CA ALA A 189 28.03 -3.37 -13.67
C ALA A 189 26.88 -2.77 -12.81
N GLN A 190 27.10 -2.65 -11.51
CA GLN A 190 26.10 -2.13 -10.58
C GLN A 190 25.79 -0.63 -10.75
N GLN A 191 26.65 0.13 -11.41
CA GLN A 191 26.44 1.54 -11.75
C GLN A 191 25.70 1.73 -13.08
N GLN A 192 25.26 0.63 -13.72
CA GLN A 192 24.59 0.65 -15.02
C GLN A 192 23.22 -0.03 -14.97
N PRO A 193 22.26 0.48 -14.15
CA PRO A 193 20.92 -0.10 -14.08
C PRO A 193 20.21 0.05 -15.43
N THR A 194 19.54 -0.99 -15.86
CA THR A 194 18.86 -1.05 -17.16
C THR A 194 17.43 -0.55 -17.07
N PRO A 195 16.95 0.29 -18.00
CA PRO A 195 15.56 0.66 -18.10
C PRO A 195 14.64 -0.56 -18.25
N ARG A 196 13.49 -0.52 -17.61
CA ARG A 196 12.45 -1.54 -17.70
C ARG A 196 11.13 -0.91 -18.10
N LEU A 197 10.50 -1.42 -19.16
CA LEU A 197 9.15 -1.03 -19.53
C LEU A 197 8.18 -1.52 -18.45
N ARG A 198 7.42 -0.60 -17.88
CA ARG A 198 6.43 -0.91 -16.85
C ARG A 198 5.02 -0.94 -17.42
N GLN A 199 4.62 0.15 -18.05
CA GLN A 199 3.33 0.32 -18.68
C GLN A 199 3.54 0.77 -20.14
N ALA A 200 2.75 0.24 -21.03
CA ALA A 200 2.66 0.66 -22.43
C ALA A 200 1.26 0.30 -22.92
N TYR A 201 0.35 1.26 -22.85
CA TYR A 201 -1.03 1.04 -23.21
C TYR A 201 -1.65 2.24 -23.93
N MET A 202 -2.73 1.95 -24.65
CA MET A 202 -3.64 2.95 -25.21
C MET A 202 -5.05 2.77 -24.62
N ASP A 203 -5.74 3.89 -24.42
CA ASP A 203 -7.13 3.94 -24.00
C ASP A 203 -8.00 4.46 -25.12
N LEU A 204 -9.17 3.85 -25.30
CA LEU A 204 -10.30 4.36 -26.03
C LEU A 204 -11.36 4.77 -25.01
N VAL A 205 -11.67 6.06 -24.94
CA VAL A 205 -12.53 6.66 -23.92
C VAL A 205 -13.79 7.21 -24.55
N ASN A 206 -14.94 6.70 -24.11
CA ASN A 206 -16.26 7.29 -24.36
C ASN A 206 -16.71 8.03 -23.09
N ALA A 207 -16.40 9.31 -23.01
CA ALA A 207 -16.69 10.11 -21.82
C ALA A 207 -18.21 10.24 -21.53
N SER A 208 -19.04 10.32 -22.55
CA SER A 208 -20.50 10.44 -22.40
C SER A 208 -21.16 9.14 -21.92
N GLY A 209 -20.57 7.99 -22.24
CA GLY A 209 -21.04 6.65 -21.82
C GLY A 209 -20.37 6.14 -20.57
N GLY A 210 -19.35 6.84 -20.05
CA GLY A 210 -18.56 6.38 -18.89
C GLY A 210 -17.78 5.09 -19.16
N THR A 211 -17.40 4.83 -20.43
CA THR A 211 -16.72 3.61 -20.85
C THR A 211 -15.27 3.90 -21.23
N THR A 212 -14.33 3.08 -20.75
CA THR A 212 -12.94 3.08 -21.21
C THR A 212 -12.53 1.66 -21.58
N VAL A 213 -11.88 1.51 -22.73
CA VAL A 213 -11.24 0.25 -23.15
C VAL A 213 -9.74 0.52 -23.23
N ARG A 214 -8.97 -0.17 -22.38
CA ARG A 214 -7.50 -0.12 -22.33
C ARG A 214 -6.92 -1.33 -23.02
N VAL A 215 -5.92 -1.14 -23.87
CA VAL A 215 -5.20 -2.22 -24.58
C VAL A 215 -3.71 -1.98 -24.43
N GLY A 216 -2.97 -2.99 -24.01
CA GLY A 216 -1.53 -2.95 -23.86
C GLY A 216 -1.05 -3.56 -22.56
N GLN A 217 0.18 -3.25 -22.15
CA GLN A 217 0.75 -3.72 -20.89
C GLN A 217 0.37 -2.77 -19.75
N GLU A 218 -0.37 -3.30 -18.78
CA GLU A 218 -0.80 -2.58 -17.58
C GLU A 218 -0.80 -3.54 -16.38
N TRP A 219 -0.99 -3.00 -15.18
CA TRP A 219 -1.26 -3.78 -14.00
C TRP A 219 -2.56 -4.58 -14.16
N ASP A 220 -2.54 -5.82 -13.70
CA ASP A 220 -3.75 -6.60 -13.53
C ASP A 220 -4.69 -5.98 -12.49
N LEU A 221 -5.91 -6.49 -12.36
CA LEU A 221 -6.90 -5.91 -11.47
C LEU A 221 -6.68 -6.29 -9.99
N LEU A 222 -5.84 -7.30 -9.72
CA LEU A 222 -5.42 -7.65 -8.36
C LEU A 222 -4.42 -6.65 -7.78
N PHE A 223 -3.61 -5.98 -8.62
CA PHE A 223 -2.68 -5.00 -8.09
C PHE A 223 -3.43 -3.76 -7.57
N PRO A 224 -3.20 -3.35 -6.30
CA PRO A 224 -3.95 -2.25 -5.67
C PRO A 224 -3.44 -0.88 -6.12
N LEU A 225 -3.54 -0.56 -7.42
CA LEU A 225 -2.95 0.64 -8.02
C LEU A 225 -3.37 1.94 -7.32
N GLU A 226 -4.65 2.06 -6.94
CA GLU A 226 -5.18 3.23 -6.25
C GLU A 226 -4.99 3.16 -4.72
N ASN A 227 -4.55 2.03 -4.19
CA ASN A 227 -4.41 1.75 -2.76
C ASN A 227 -3.05 1.15 -2.38
N THR A 228 -1.98 1.43 -3.12
CA THR A 228 -0.63 0.95 -2.79
C THR A 228 -0.14 1.51 -1.46
N PRO A 229 0.66 0.75 -0.69
CA PRO A 229 1.33 1.26 0.50
C PRO A 229 2.19 2.49 0.20
N THR A 230 2.22 3.42 1.14
CA THR A 230 3.06 4.62 1.06
C THR A 230 4.46 4.30 1.55
N SER A 231 5.46 4.48 0.69
CA SER A 231 6.89 4.31 0.98
C SER A 231 7.70 5.20 0.03
N LEU A 232 8.91 5.60 0.45
CA LEU A 232 9.88 6.29 -0.41
C LEU A 232 11.01 5.36 -0.87
N SER A 233 11.24 4.25 -0.18
CA SER A 233 12.23 3.24 -0.59
C SER A 233 11.61 2.16 -1.48
N HIS A 234 10.35 1.78 -1.24
CA HIS A 234 9.65 0.70 -1.93
C HIS A 234 8.53 1.24 -2.82
N ILE A 235 8.91 1.73 -4.02
CA ILE A 235 7.98 2.33 -5.00
C ILE A 235 7.75 1.39 -6.19
N ALA A 236 8.82 0.82 -6.75
CA ALA A 236 8.73 -0.08 -7.90
C ALA A 236 8.19 -1.47 -7.51
N PHE A 237 8.58 -1.89 -6.32
CA PHE A 237 8.07 -3.03 -5.58
C PHE A 237 7.56 -2.48 -4.24
N PRO A 238 6.25 -2.26 -4.10
CA PRO A 238 5.68 -1.70 -2.88
C PRO A 238 5.90 -2.60 -1.67
N LEU A 239 5.87 -2.04 -0.46
CA LEU A 239 5.93 -2.82 0.77
C LEU A 239 4.90 -3.96 0.74
N GLY A 240 5.32 -5.15 1.18
CA GLY A 240 4.50 -6.35 1.19
C GLY A 240 4.37 -7.05 -0.16
N PHE A 241 5.07 -6.60 -1.20
CA PHE A 241 4.99 -7.21 -2.53
C PHE A 241 5.48 -8.66 -2.51
N GLY A 242 4.60 -9.60 -2.88
CA GLY A 242 4.84 -11.02 -2.71
C GLY A 242 4.66 -11.53 -1.28
N SER A 243 4.46 -10.63 -0.31
CA SER A 243 4.30 -10.92 1.12
C SER A 243 3.02 -10.30 1.69
N GLY A 244 1.90 -10.44 0.97
CA GLY A 244 0.60 -9.89 1.37
C GLY A 244 0.01 -8.89 0.37
N LEU A 245 0.79 -8.44 -0.60
CA LEU A 245 0.37 -7.66 -1.75
C LEU A 245 0.69 -8.47 -3.01
N ILE A 246 -0.31 -8.65 -3.88
CA ILE A 246 -0.22 -9.44 -5.12
C ILE A 246 -0.58 -8.60 -6.34
N GLY A 247 -0.41 -9.17 -7.52
CA GLY A 247 -0.67 -8.55 -8.81
C GLY A 247 0.60 -8.21 -9.58
N TRP A 248 0.54 -8.22 -10.90
CA TRP A 248 1.64 -7.87 -11.77
C TRP A 248 1.15 -7.18 -13.04
N ARG A 249 2.06 -6.82 -13.91
CA ARG A 249 1.76 -6.17 -15.19
C ARG A 249 1.83 -7.17 -16.31
N TYR A 250 0.76 -7.21 -17.10
CA TYR A 250 0.62 -8.09 -18.24
C TYR A 250 0.11 -7.36 -19.46
N PRO A 251 0.49 -7.76 -20.67
CA PRO A 251 -0.23 -7.40 -21.87
C PRO A 251 -1.67 -7.91 -21.79
N GLY A 252 -2.63 -7.07 -22.18
CA GLY A 252 -4.03 -7.44 -22.09
C GLY A 252 -4.99 -6.37 -22.54
N VAL A 253 -6.26 -6.61 -22.25
CA VAL A 253 -7.36 -5.70 -22.49
C VAL A 253 -8.15 -5.54 -21.20
N ILE A 254 -8.46 -4.31 -20.83
CA ILE A 254 -9.33 -3.98 -19.69
C ILE A 254 -10.50 -3.14 -20.21
N TRP A 255 -11.71 -3.61 -19.98
CA TRP A 255 -12.93 -2.83 -20.14
C TRP A 255 -13.33 -2.27 -18.78
N MET A 256 -13.54 -0.95 -18.71
CA MET A 256 -13.93 -0.22 -17.51
C MET A 256 -15.23 0.52 -17.79
N GLN A 257 -16.23 0.37 -16.91
CA GLN A 257 -17.54 0.97 -17.07
C GLN A 257 -17.99 1.65 -15.78
N ASP A 258 -18.24 2.96 -15.86
CA ASP A 258 -18.93 3.68 -14.80
C ASP A 258 -20.38 3.23 -14.74
N LEU A 259 -20.82 2.66 -13.63
CA LEU A 259 -22.17 2.10 -13.49
C LEU A 259 -23.22 3.15 -13.15
N ASN A 260 -22.80 4.27 -12.57
CA ASN A 260 -23.67 5.39 -12.22
C ASN A 260 -23.15 6.73 -12.78
N HIS A 261 -22.71 6.69 -14.04
CA HIS A 261 -22.16 7.83 -14.74
C HIS A 261 -23.08 9.06 -14.64
N GLY A 262 -22.51 10.21 -14.26
CA GLY A 262 -23.25 11.47 -14.08
C GLY A 262 -24.10 11.58 -12.82
N ALA A 263 -24.28 10.51 -12.02
CA ALA A 263 -25.03 10.57 -10.78
C ALA A 263 -24.24 11.20 -9.64
N ASP A 264 -24.92 11.76 -8.66
CA ASP A 264 -24.33 12.22 -7.39
C ASP A 264 -24.00 11.05 -6.47
N GLY A 265 -23.13 11.30 -5.48
CA GLY A 265 -22.73 10.31 -4.46
C GLY A 265 -21.58 9.41 -4.89
N PRO A 266 -21.39 8.26 -4.20
CA PRO A 266 -20.28 7.37 -4.49
C PRO A 266 -20.27 6.87 -5.93
N LYS A 267 -19.09 6.85 -6.55
CA LYS A 267 -18.90 6.41 -7.93
C LYS A 267 -18.65 4.91 -7.96
N TRP A 268 -19.46 4.22 -8.74
CA TRP A 268 -19.36 2.78 -8.94
C TRP A 268 -18.80 2.48 -10.33
N ARG A 269 -17.83 1.59 -10.41
CA ARG A 269 -17.21 1.15 -11.66
C ARG A 269 -17.02 -0.36 -11.66
N LEU A 270 -17.30 -0.97 -12.78
CA LEU A 270 -16.97 -2.35 -13.08
C LEU A 270 -15.82 -2.39 -14.06
N ASP A 271 -14.75 -3.07 -13.70
CA ASP A 271 -13.61 -3.34 -14.59
C ASP A 271 -13.59 -4.84 -14.90
N VAL A 272 -13.37 -5.20 -16.15
CA VAL A 272 -13.18 -6.60 -16.59
C VAL A 272 -11.92 -6.65 -17.43
N GLY A 273 -10.96 -7.48 -17.02
CA GLY A 273 -9.68 -7.64 -17.67
C GLY A 273 -9.47 -9.03 -18.22
N ALA A 274 -8.79 -9.12 -19.36
CA ALA A 274 -8.26 -10.35 -19.92
C ALA A 274 -6.79 -10.12 -20.26
N PHE A 275 -5.89 -10.90 -19.66
CA PHE A 275 -4.46 -10.69 -19.71
C PHE A 275 -3.73 -11.94 -20.22
N GLU A 276 -2.59 -11.73 -20.88
CA GLU A 276 -1.64 -12.79 -21.16
C GLU A 276 -0.85 -13.07 -19.87
N GLY A 277 -1.37 -13.96 -19.03
CA GLY A 277 -0.68 -14.41 -17.82
C GLY A 277 0.62 -15.11 -18.13
N SER A 278 1.54 -15.16 -17.20
CA SER A 278 2.76 -15.93 -17.32
C SER A 278 2.86 -16.97 -16.22
N TRP A 279 3.23 -18.20 -16.58
CA TRP A 279 3.53 -19.24 -15.63
C TRP A 279 5.01 -19.56 -15.62
N ASN A 280 5.62 -19.39 -14.45
CA ASN A 280 7.04 -19.65 -14.23
C ASN A 280 7.27 -20.85 -13.29
N GLY A 281 6.41 -21.84 -13.39
CA GLY A 281 6.44 -23.04 -12.56
C GLY A 281 7.58 -23.98 -12.90
N PRO A 282 7.67 -25.10 -12.15
CA PRO A 282 8.72 -26.10 -12.31
C PRO A 282 8.83 -26.56 -13.76
N GLY A 283 10.03 -26.42 -14.34
CA GLY A 283 10.34 -26.85 -15.70
C GLY A 283 9.88 -25.93 -16.82
N SER A 284 9.26 -24.79 -16.54
CA SER A 284 8.97 -23.80 -17.58
C SER A 284 10.20 -23.00 -17.94
N THR A 285 10.39 -22.72 -19.24
CA THR A 285 11.38 -21.75 -19.72
C THR A 285 10.72 -20.37 -19.77
N ILE A 286 11.31 -19.41 -19.12
CA ILE A 286 10.75 -18.08 -19.06
C ILE A 286 11.09 -17.32 -20.33
N ASN A 287 10.17 -17.33 -21.26
CA ASN A 287 10.09 -16.35 -22.31
C ASN A 287 8.64 -15.87 -22.31
N TYR A 288 8.41 -14.56 -22.19
CA TYR A 288 7.04 -14.04 -22.13
C TYR A 288 6.18 -14.39 -23.36
N LEU A 289 6.81 -14.71 -24.51
CA LEU A 289 6.13 -15.19 -25.71
C LEU A 289 5.79 -16.69 -25.68
N THR A 290 6.35 -17.44 -24.75
CA THR A 290 6.13 -18.88 -24.58
C THR A 290 5.78 -19.28 -23.16
N ALA A 291 5.83 -18.35 -22.23
CA ALA A 291 5.44 -18.56 -20.84
C ALA A 291 3.90 -18.70 -20.75
N GLY A 292 3.43 -19.56 -19.87
CA GLY A 292 2.01 -19.78 -19.66
C GLY A 292 1.48 -20.97 -20.43
N ASN A 293 0.39 -20.80 -21.14
CA ASN A 293 -0.37 -21.86 -21.78
C ASN A 293 0.03 -22.14 -23.22
N ALA A 294 0.15 -23.40 -23.60
CA ALA A 294 0.29 -23.81 -24.99
C ALA A 294 -0.89 -23.39 -25.89
N HIS A 295 -2.06 -23.16 -25.31
CA HIS A 295 -3.31 -22.93 -26.02
C HIS A 295 -3.89 -21.51 -25.79
N PHE A 296 -3.09 -20.56 -25.35
CA PHE A 296 -3.52 -19.21 -25.03
C PHE A 296 -4.87 -19.17 -24.29
N GLN A 297 -4.83 -19.42 -23.00
CA GLN A 297 -5.98 -19.20 -22.12
C GLN A 297 -5.71 -17.95 -21.31
N PRO A 298 -6.40 -16.84 -21.56
CA PRO A 298 -6.15 -15.61 -20.85
C PRO A 298 -6.46 -15.78 -19.36
N GLN A 299 -5.68 -15.12 -18.52
CA GLN A 299 -6.04 -14.79 -17.16
C GLN A 299 -7.20 -13.80 -17.24
N VAL A 300 -8.30 -14.06 -16.56
CA VAL A 300 -9.46 -13.16 -16.53
C VAL A 300 -9.73 -12.67 -15.12
N GLU A 301 -10.08 -11.40 -15.03
CA GLU A 301 -10.35 -10.73 -13.75
C GLU A 301 -11.53 -9.79 -13.87
N ALA A 302 -12.25 -9.63 -12.76
CA ALA A 302 -13.30 -8.63 -12.65
C ALA A 302 -13.17 -7.91 -11.31
N ARG A 303 -13.28 -6.57 -11.35
CA ARG A 303 -13.20 -5.70 -10.18
C ARG A 303 -14.44 -4.82 -10.08
N LEU A 304 -15.18 -4.92 -8.97
CA LEU A 304 -16.20 -3.96 -8.61
C LEU A 304 -15.57 -2.92 -7.69
N HIS A 305 -15.54 -1.68 -8.14
CA HIS A 305 -14.93 -0.55 -7.45
C HIS A 305 -15.99 0.46 -7.03
N VAL A 306 -15.86 1.01 -5.84
CA VAL A 306 -16.68 2.12 -5.34
C VAL A 306 -15.78 3.13 -4.64
N ALA A 307 -15.99 4.41 -4.92
CA ALA A 307 -15.23 5.49 -4.32
C ALA A 307 -16.10 6.72 -4.06
N ASP A 308 -15.79 7.42 -2.99
CA ASP A 308 -16.30 8.74 -2.66
C ASP A 308 -15.12 9.62 -2.21
N LYS A 309 -15.39 10.85 -1.77
CA LYS A 309 -14.40 11.89 -1.44
C LYS A 309 -13.25 11.40 -0.57
N ASP A 310 -13.58 10.67 0.51
CA ASP A 310 -12.62 10.31 1.56
C ASP A 310 -12.38 8.80 1.69
N TRP A 311 -12.99 7.99 0.83
CA TRP A 311 -12.83 6.55 0.88
C TRP A 311 -12.99 5.89 -0.49
N LEU A 312 -12.37 4.74 -0.64
CA LEU A 312 -12.60 3.81 -1.74
C LEU A 312 -12.60 2.36 -1.20
N ALA A 313 -13.32 1.51 -1.91
CA ALA A 313 -13.25 0.08 -1.69
C ALA A 313 -13.43 -0.64 -3.02
N TYR A 314 -12.85 -1.84 -3.13
CA TYR A 314 -13.08 -2.69 -4.29
C TYR A 314 -12.96 -4.16 -3.93
N PHE A 315 -13.65 -4.97 -4.71
CA PHE A 315 -13.59 -6.42 -4.67
C PHE A 315 -13.14 -6.94 -6.03
N VAL A 316 -12.19 -7.89 -6.04
CA VAL A 316 -11.65 -8.49 -7.26
C VAL A 316 -11.86 -10.00 -7.22
N VAL A 317 -12.17 -10.57 -8.38
CA VAL A 317 -12.11 -12.01 -8.66
C VAL A 317 -11.12 -12.27 -9.78
N HIS A 318 -10.35 -13.33 -9.64
CA HIS A 318 -9.31 -13.75 -10.57
C HIS A 318 -9.50 -15.23 -10.95
N TYR A 319 -9.30 -15.55 -12.21
CA TYR A 319 -9.28 -16.91 -12.71
C TYR A 319 -8.28 -17.08 -13.86
N ALA A 320 -7.46 -18.14 -13.81
CA ALA A 320 -6.68 -18.60 -14.93
C ALA A 320 -6.59 -20.13 -14.94
N SER A 321 -6.58 -20.73 -16.13
CA SER A 321 -6.30 -22.15 -16.29
C SER A 321 -4.90 -22.30 -16.87
N LEU A 322 -4.05 -23.09 -16.21
CA LEU A 322 -2.64 -23.25 -16.52
C LEU A 322 -2.39 -24.67 -17.04
N ASP A 323 -1.95 -24.79 -18.30
CA ASP A 323 -1.55 -26.06 -18.88
C ASP A 323 -0.09 -26.35 -18.52
N MET A 324 0.13 -27.35 -17.67
CA MET A 324 1.47 -27.75 -17.21
C MET A 324 2.25 -28.56 -18.25
N LYS A 325 1.63 -28.97 -19.34
CA LYS A 325 2.25 -29.63 -20.50
C LYS A 325 2.60 -28.66 -21.62
N GLY A 326 2.30 -27.36 -21.42
CA GLY A 326 2.42 -26.34 -22.45
C GLY A 326 3.83 -26.10 -22.96
N VAL A 327 3.91 -25.25 -23.98
CA VAL A 327 5.18 -24.83 -24.61
C VAL A 327 6.09 -24.18 -23.56
N GLY A 328 7.36 -24.58 -23.55
CA GLY A 328 8.34 -24.10 -22.59
C GLY A 328 8.40 -24.91 -21.29
N ASN A 329 7.51 -25.88 -21.10
CA ASN A 329 7.63 -26.84 -20.00
C ASN A 329 8.66 -27.91 -20.35
N THR A 330 9.73 -28.00 -19.54
CA THR A 330 10.80 -29.00 -19.73
C THR A 330 10.62 -30.24 -18.87
N VAL A 331 9.60 -30.28 -18.01
CA VAL A 331 9.31 -31.43 -17.14
C VAL A 331 8.52 -32.47 -17.94
N ALA A 332 9.13 -33.61 -18.16
CA ALA A 332 8.51 -34.71 -18.92
C ALA A 332 7.23 -35.27 -18.25
N LYS A 333 7.15 -35.17 -16.92
CA LYS A 333 5.98 -35.58 -16.13
C LYS A 333 5.70 -34.52 -15.04
N PRO A 334 4.84 -33.55 -15.31
CA PRO A 334 4.44 -32.57 -14.28
C PRO A 334 3.66 -33.27 -13.16
N ILE A 335 3.64 -32.68 -11.97
CA ILE A 335 2.88 -33.18 -10.80
C ILE A 335 1.38 -33.22 -11.12
N LYS A 336 0.88 -32.26 -11.89
CA LYS A 336 -0.47 -32.17 -12.44
C LYS A 336 -0.39 -31.76 -13.91
N ASP A 337 -1.33 -32.20 -14.72
CA ASP A 337 -1.42 -31.83 -16.13
C ASP A 337 -1.94 -30.39 -16.31
N SER A 338 -2.78 -29.94 -15.40
CA SER A 338 -3.31 -28.57 -15.37
C SER A 338 -3.56 -28.09 -13.93
N ILE A 339 -3.55 -26.77 -13.73
CA ILE A 339 -3.84 -26.11 -12.47
C ILE A 339 -4.80 -24.95 -12.74
N ASN A 340 -5.76 -24.75 -11.86
CA ASN A 340 -6.62 -23.56 -11.88
C ASN A 340 -6.13 -22.56 -10.84
N SER A 341 -5.74 -21.36 -11.30
CA SER A 341 -5.49 -20.21 -10.46
C SER A 341 -6.81 -19.50 -10.16
N ILE A 342 -7.12 -19.34 -8.90
CA ILE A 342 -8.36 -18.68 -8.44
C ILE A 342 -7.99 -17.73 -7.31
N GLY A 343 -8.47 -16.50 -7.36
CA GLY A 343 -8.20 -15.50 -6.35
C GLY A 343 -9.41 -14.60 -6.06
N TYR A 344 -9.50 -14.18 -4.81
CA TYR A 344 -10.47 -13.20 -4.32
C TYR A 344 -9.74 -12.17 -3.49
N GLU A 345 -10.02 -10.89 -3.73
CA GLU A 345 -9.38 -9.78 -3.03
C GLU A 345 -10.40 -8.74 -2.62
N LEU A 346 -10.25 -8.23 -1.41
CA LEU A 346 -10.98 -7.07 -0.89
C LEU A 346 -9.95 -6.02 -0.46
N SER A 347 -10.09 -4.81 -0.96
CA SER A 347 -9.19 -3.71 -0.66
C SER A 347 -9.95 -2.42 -0.38
N GLY A 348 -9.32 -1.51 0.37
CA GLY A 348 -9.94 -0.23 0.66
C GLY A 348 -8.99 0.79 1.27
N GLN A 349 -9.43 2.04 1.19
CA GLN A 349 -8.78 3.20 1.77
C GLN A 349 -9.82 4.12 2.42
N TRP A 350 -9.46 4.71 3.56
CA TRP A 350 -10.28 5.71 4.24
C TRP A 350 -9.39 6.84 4.78
N LYS A 351 -9.81 8.11 4.55
CA LYS A 351 -9.05 9.32 4.86
C LYS A 351 -9.82 10.24 5.83
N PRO A 352 -10.00 9.87 7.11
CA PRO A 352 -10.67 10.72 8.08
C PRO A 352 -9.72 11.82 8.59
N GLY A 353 -9.84 13.04 8.04
CA GLY A 353 -9.03 14.19 8.46
C GLY A 353 -7.53 14.00 8.22
N PRO A 354 -6.67 14.05 9.28
CA PRO A 354 -5.22 13.91 9.12
C PRO A 354 -4.76 12.45 8.96
N TRP A 355 -5.66 11.48 9.12
CA TRP A 355 -5.37 10.06 9.02
C TRP A 355 -5.62 9.54 7.61
N THR A 356 -4.85 8.51 7.24
CA THR A 356 -5.13 7.67 6.09
C THR A 356 -4.97 6.20 6.51
N PHE A 357 -6.00 5.41 6.33
CA PHE A 357 -5.97 3.96 6.54
C PHE A 357 -6.12 3.27 5.20
N LYS A 358 -5.24 2.32 4.94
CA LYS A 358 -5.23 1.50 3.72
C LYS A 358 -5.13 0.04 4.09
N GLY A 359 -5.66 -0.83 3.25
CA GLY A 359 -5.49 -2.25 3.45
C GLY A 359 -6.06 -3.10 2.33
N LEU A 360 -5.63 -4.34 2.34
CA LEU A 360 -6.00 -5.36 1.38
C LEU A 360 -5.95 -6.71 2.08
N ILE A 361 -6.89 -7.58 1.77
CA ILE A 361 -6.87 -9.00 2.13
C ILE A 361 -7.24 -9.82 0.91
N TYR A 362 -6.54 -10.94 0.70
CA TYR A 362 -6.83 -11.86 -0.37
C TYR A 362 -6.76 -13.31 0.09
N SER A 363 -7.42 -14.18 -0.65
CA SER A 363 -7.30 -15.62 -0.53
C SER A 363 -7.43 -16.26 -1.90
N GLY A 364 -6.69 -17.34 -2.14
CA GLY A 364 -6.72 -17.99 -3.43
C GLY A 364 -5.91 -19.26 -3.49
N ASN A 365 -5.77 -19.75 -4.69
CA ASN A 365 -5.01 -20.95 -5.03
C ASN A 365 -4.19 -20.69 -6.29
N ALA A 366 -2.96 -21.21 -6.33
CA ALA A 366 -2.06 -21.12 -7.49
C ALA A 366 -1.80 -19.68 -7.98
N LEU A 367 -1.67 -18.71 -7.06
CA LEU A 367 -1.46 -17.29 -7.36
C LEU A 367 0.02 -16.94 -7.61
N GLY A 368 0.93 -17.91 -7.76
CA GLY A 368 2.35 -17.65 -7.98
C GLY A 368 2.65 -16.77 -9.19
N GLN A 369 1.86 -16.83 -10.25
CA GLN A 369 1.99 -15.99 -11.44
C GLN A 369 1.70 -14.50 -11.17
N VAL A 370 0.91 -14.19 -10.15
CA VAL A 370 0.59 -12.83 -9.70
C VAL A 370 1.30 -12.47 -8.40
N PHE A 371 2.46 -13.09 -8.16
CA PHE A 371 3.31 -12.91 -6.98
C PHE A 371 2.70 -13.39 -5.66
N GLY A 372 1.71 -14.27 -5.70
CA GLY A 372 1.22 -14.97 -4.53
C GLY A 372 2.22 -15.99 -3.99
N ALA A 373 1.99 -16.46 -2.77
CA ALA A 373 2.81 -17.44 -2.06
C ALA A 373 4.32 -17.10 -2.08
N MET A 374 4.68 -15.81 -1.97
CA MET A 374 6.07 -15.35 -2.07
C MET A 374 6.72 -15.73 -3.42
N SER A 375 5.96 -15.60 -4.50
CA SER A 375 6.35 -15.98 -5.88
C SER A 375 6.69 -17.47 -6.04
N GLN A 376 6.07 -18.33 -5.25
CA GLN A 376 6.21 -19.77 -5.40
C GLN A 376 5.09 -20.33 -6.27
N PHE A 377 5.49 -21.09 -7.25
CA PHE A 377 4.60 -21.64 -8.28
C PHE A 377 4.16 -23.05 -7.92
N GLY A 378 2.88 -23.31 -8.02
CA GLY A 378 2.28 -24.62 -7.75
C GLY A 378 0.78 -24.49 -7.49
N ASP A 379 0.12 -25.60 -7.30
CA ASP A 379 -1.25 -25.67 -6.79
C ASP A 379 -1.20 -25.46 -5.28
N ILE A 380 -0.96 -24.21 -4.88
CA ILE A 380 -0.70 -23.79 -3.51
C ILE A 380 -1.84 -22.87 -3.08
N SER A 381 -2.59 -23.30 -2.06
CA SER A 381 -3.61 -22.48 -1.43
C SER A 381 -2.96 -21.47 -0.48
N GLU A 382 -3.47 -20.23 -0.43
CA GLU A 382 -2.91 -19.20 0.41
C GLU A 382 -3.94 -18.15 0.85
N THR A 383 -3.57 -17.42 1.90
CA THR A 383 -4.23 -16.19 2.34
C THR A 383 -3.16 -15.18 2.69
N GLY A 384 -3.36 -13.94 2.30
CA GLY A 384 -2.46 -12.85 2.58
C GLY A 384 -3.18 -11.52 2.69
N GLY A 385 -2.42 -10.49 3.05
CA GLY A 385 -2.95 -9.14 3.12
C GLY A 385 -1.99 -8.19 3.82
N TRP A 386 -2.34 -6.91 3.78
CA TRP A 386 -1.59 -5.86 4.43
C TRP A 386 -2.51 -4.75 4.92
N VAL A 387 -2.00 -3.97 5.88
CA VAL A 387 -2.63 -2.75 6.39
C VAL A 387 -1.58 -1.65 6.57
N GLN A 388 -1.97 -0.40 6.36
CA GLN A 388 -1.15 0.77 6.66
C GLN A 388 -2.00 1.86 7.31
N GLY A 389 -1.48 2.44 8.40
CA GLY A 389 -1.98 3.65 9.01
C GLY A 389 -0.98 4.78 8.80
N SER A 390 -1.46 5.93 8.33
CA SER A 390 -0.67 7.13 8.12
C SER A 390 -1.27 8.30 8.89
N TYR A 391 -0.43 9.18 9.44
CA TYR A 391 -0.85 10.39 10.14
C TYR A 391 -0.05 11.60 9.68
N ASN A 392 -0.74 12.65 9.27
CA ASN A 392 -0.14 13.93 8.88
C ASN A 392 -0.10 14.86 10.10
N PHE A 393 1.08 15.06 10.70
CA PHE A 393 1.27 16.03 11.80
C PHE A 393 1.08 17.47 11.33
N THR A 394 1.53 17.72 10.10
CA THR A 394 1.41 18.99 9.39
C THR A 394 1.20 18.71 7.90
N PRO A 395 0.92 19.70 7.06
CA PRO A 395 0.88 19.49 5.60
C PRO A 395 2.19 19.00 4.98
N LYS A 396 3.30 19.03 5.73
CA LYS A 396 4.64 18.65 5.25
C LYS A 396 5.19 17.36 5.90
N TRP A 397 4.74 17.02 7.09
CA TRP A 397 5.27 15.90 7.86
C TRP A 397 4.23 14.80 8.06
N SER A 398 4.61 13.58 7.76
CA SER A 398 3.78 12.39 7.98
C SER A 398 4.57 11.23 8.57
N VAL A 399 3.87 10.36 9.29
CA VAL A 399 4.36 9.05 9.72
C VAL A 399 3.49 7.97 9.11
N ASN A 400 4.10 6.86 8.70
CA ASN A 400 3.39 5.71 8.17
C ASN A 400 3.83 4.46 8.92
N ALA A 401 2.87 3.63 9.33
CA ALA A 401 3.11 2.32 9.94
C ALA A 401 2.42 1.26 9.09
N PHE A 402 3.18 0.28 8.64
CA PHE A 402 2.76 -0.77 7.72
C PHE A 402 2.95 -2.16 8.35
N TYR A 403 2.07 -3.08 8.02
CA TYR A 403 2.21 -4.50 8.31
C TYR A 403 1.59 -5.34 7.19
N SER A 404 2.28 -6.40 6.79
CA SER A 404 1.77 -7.41 5.87
C SER A 404 2.05 -8.83 6.34
N MET A 405 1.28 -9.77 5.80
CA MET A 405 1.47 -11.19 6.06
C MET A 405 0.96 -12.02 4.88
N VAL A 406 1.69 -13.09 4.56
CA VAL A 406 1.23 -14.17 3.69
C VAL A 406 1.41 -15.51 4.37
N SER A 407 0.42 -16.38 4.23
CA SER A 407 0.40 -17.71 4.84
C SER A 407 -0.11 -18.75 3.82
N PRO A 408 0.77 -19.28 2.97
CA PRO A 408 0.42 -20.39 2.10
C PRO A 408 0.23 -21.70 2.87
N ASN A 409 -0.48 -22.63 2.30
CA ASN A 409 -0.55 -24.00 2.81
C ASN A 409 0.85 -24.63 2.74
N LYS A 410 1.36 -25.02 3.89
CA LYS A 410 2.75 -25.48 4.02
C LYS A 410 3.02 -26.80 3.30
N ASP A 411 2.06 -27.69 3.31
CA ASP A 411 2.22 -29.00 2.70
C ASP A 411 2.16 -28.90 1.17
N ASP A 412 1.32 -28.01 0.64
CA ASP A 412 1.31 -27.67 -0.78
C ASP A 412 2.65 -27.06 -1.19
N VAL A 413 3.18 -26.07 -0.43
CA VAL A 413 4.47 -25.45 -0.72
C VAL A 413 5.59 -26.50 -0.73
N VAL A 414 5.66 -27.35 0.29
CA VAL A 414 6.68 -28.40 0.37
C VAL A 414 6.58 -29.35 -0.83
N ARG A 415 5.37 -29.77 -1.18
CA ARG A 415 5.12 -30.66 -2.32
C ARG A 415 5.55 -30.06 -3.65
N TRP A 416 5.32 -28.79 -3.88
CA TRP A 416 5.55 -28.13 -5.16
C TRP A 416 6.95 -27.52 -5.28
N VAL A 417 7.55 -27.08 -4.19
CA VAL A 417 8.77 -26.27 -4.21
C VAL A 417 9.96 -26.98 -3.58
N ALA A 418 9.79 -27.68 -2.45
CA ALA A 418 10.88 -28.39 -1.78
C ALA A 418 11.15 -29.78 -2.39
N THR A 419 11.23 -29.87 -3.72
CA THR A 419 11.33 -31.13 -4.47
C THR A 419 12.71 -31.78 -4.42
N THR A 420 13.75 -31.07 -3.97
CA THR A 420 15.12 -31.57 -3.82
C THR A 420 15.64 -31.26 -2.40
N PRO A 421 16.68 -31.98 -1.92
CA PRO A 421 17.26 -31.75 -0.58
C PRO A 421 17.77 -30.30 -0.36
N THR A 422 18.01 -29.52 -1.42
CA THR A 422 18.54 -28.15 -1.36
C THR A 422 17.51 -27.10 -1.72
N SER A 423 16.31 -27.47 -2.16
CA SER A 423 15.24 -26.51 -2.49
C SER A 423 14.65 -25.90 -1.22
N ASN A 424 14.38 -24.60 -1.26
CA ASN A 424 13.79 -23.88 -0.14
C ASN A 424 12.31 -23.61 -0.37
N ALA A 425 11.48 -24.10 0.52
CA ALA A 425 10.06 -23.80 0.62
C ALA A 425 9.84 -22.63 1.58
N LEU A 426 9.26 -21.53 1.10
CA LEU A 426 8.91 -20.36 1.92
C LEU A 426 7.49 -20.57 2.46
N LEU A 427 7.34 -20.65 3.78
CA LEU A 427 6.13 -21.19 4.43
C LEU A 427 5.24 -20.13 5.07
N LYS A 428 5.79 -18.98 5.38
CA LYS A 428 5.09 -17.81 5.93
C LYS A 428 6.02 -16.63 5.90
N ASP A 429 5.50 -15.48 5.56
CA ASP A 429 6.21 -14.22 5.67
C ASP A 429 5.40 -13.15 6.37
N GLN A 430 6.09 -12.26 7.09
CA GLN A 430 5.53 -11.14 7.83
C GLN A 430 6.47 -9.96 7.72
N GLN A 431 5.98 -8.86 7.16
CA GLN A 431 6.75 -7.62 7.04
C GLN A 431 6.11 -6.51 7.86
N ALA A 432 6.92 -5.70 8.53
CA ALA A 432 6.52 -4.48 9.19
C ALA A 432 7.40 -3.33 8.73
N ALA A 433 6.84 -2.14 8.58
CA ALA A 433 7.62 -0.94 8.27
C ALA A 433 7.12 0.28 9.04
N LEU A 434 8.04 1.18 9.35
CA LEU A 434 7.77 2.47 9.95
C LEU A 434 8.55 3.54 9.19
N SER A 435 7.88 4.59 8.74
CA SER A 435 8.55 5.69 8.06
C SER A 435 8.12 7.05 8.58
N LEU A 436 9.07 7.99 8.61
CA LEU A 436 8.85 9.42 8.82
C LEU A 436 9.21 10.13 7.52
N GLN A 437 8.28 10.94 6.99
CA GLN A 437 8.44 11.59 5.70
C GLN A 437 8.21 13.09 5.81
N TYR A 438 8.96 13.85 5.03
CA TYR A 438 8.83 15.28 4.83
C TYR A 438 8.65 15.59 3.35
N ALA A 439 7.59 16.33 3.00
CA ALA A 439 7.31 16.76 1.62
C ALA A 439 7.21 18.28 1.53
N SER A 440 7.85 18.89 0.55
CA SER A 440 7.78 20.33 0.31
C SER A 440 8.00 20.65 -1.17
N GLY A 441 6.96 21.13 -1.84
CA GLY A 441 6.97 21.35 -3.29
C GLY A 441 7.22 20.03 -4.03
N ALA A 442 8.24 20.01 -4.88
CA ALA A 442 8.63 18.83 -5.68
C ALA A 442 9.52 17.83 -4.92
N TYR A 443 9.92 18.13 -3.69
CA TYR A 443 10.88 17.33 -2.92
C TYR A 443 10.19 16.52 -1.82
N GLU A 444 10.61 15.27 -1.68
CA GLU A 444 10.23 14.38 -0.58
C GLU A 444 11.49 13.75 0.01
N PHE A 445 11.55 13.69 1.34
CA PHE A 445 12.63 13.05 2.09
C PHE A 445 12.03 12.16 3.17
N GLY A 446 12.73 11.08 3.52
CA GLY A 446 12.23 10.21 4.58
C GLY A 446 13.27 9.26 5.13
N VAL A 447 13.00 8.80 6.33
CA VAL A 447 13.67 7.67 6.98
C VAL A 447 12.65 6.54 7.04
N GLU A 448 13.06 5.34 6.64
CA GLU A 448 12.21 4.15 6.68
C GLU A 448 12.98 2.98 7.30
N TRP A 449 12.34 2.29 8.24
CA TRP A 449 12.78 1.03 8.80
C TRP A 449 11.83 -0.06 8.35
N ILE A 450 12.39 -1.18 7.92
CA ILE A 450 11.66 -2.39 7.51
C ILE A 450 12.19 -3.54 8.35
N TYR A 451 11.29 -4.34 8.88
CA TYR A 451 11.54 -5.62 9.52
C TYR A 451 10.76 -6.70 8.79
N ASP A 452 11.42 -7.81 8.52
CA ASP A 452 10.83 -8.94 7.84
C ASP A 452 11.14 -10.24 8.58
N LYS A 453 10.16 -11.16 8.63
CA LYS A 453 10.28 -12.46 9.31
C LYS A 453 9.72 -13.57 8.44
N LEU A 454 10.63 -14.33 7.87
CA LEU A 454 10.35 -15.48 7.01
C LEU A 454 10.44 -16.79 7.79
N ARG A 455 9.46 -17.66 7.58
CA ARG A 455 9.53 -19.07 7.94
C ARG A 455 9.74 -19.90 6.69
N TYR A 456 10.71 -20.81 6.71
CA TYR A 456 11.10 -21.65 5.57
C TYR A 456 11.45 -23.07 5.97
N GLN A 457 11.55 -23.96 4.98
CA GLN A 457 12.02 -25.33 5.11
C GLN A 457 12.93 -25.63 3.92
N THR A 458 14.07 -26.30 4.16
CA THR A 458 14.99 -26.76 3.10
C THR A 458 14.82 -28.24 2.87
N GLY A 459 14.46 -28.61 1.66
CA GLY A 459 14.16 -30.02 1.30
C GLY A 459 12.82 -30.52 1.83
N PRO A 460 12.35 -31.67 1.30
CA PRO A 460 11.02 -32.20 1.63
C PRO A 460 10.90 -32.64 3.10
N GLU A 461 11.97 -33.14 3.69
CA GLU A 461 12.01 -33.65 5.07
C GLU A 461 12.77 -32.72 6.04
N GLY A 462 13.09 -31.50 5.62
CA GLY A 462 13.90 -30.59 6.40
C GLY A 462 13.15 -29.95 7.57
N GLU A 463 13.89 -29.47 8.55
CA GLU A 463 13.33 -28.72 9.66
C GLU A 463 12.80 -27.36 9.23
N ARG A 464 11.69 -26.94 9.85
CA ARG A 464 11.11 -25.61 9.67
C ARG A 464 11.86 -24.58 10.51
N LYS A 465 12.46 -23.59 9.85
CA LYS A 465 13.31 -22.56 10.48
C LYS A 465 12.72 -21.17 10.26
N ASN A 466 13.14 -20.22 11.06
CA ASN A 466 12.83 -18.80 10.87
C ASN A 466 14.13 -18.03 10.59
N ILE A 467 14.00 -17.02 9.75
CA ILE A 467 15.01 -16.00 9.51
C ILE A 467 14.32 -14.64 9.54
N ASN A 468 14.99 -13.63 10.04
CA ASN A 468 14.51 -12.24 10.01
C ASN A 468 15.58 -11.35 9.41
N GLY A 469 15.15 -10.26 8.79
CA GLY A 469 16.00 -9.24 8.23
C GLY A 469 15.51 -7.85 8.60
N ASN A 470 16.43 -6.90 8.65
CA ASN A 470 16.14 -5.49 8.86
C ASN A 470 16.80 -4.65 7.79
N GLN A 471 16.12 -3.58 7.39
CA GLN A 471 16.69 -2.51 6.59
C GLN A 471 16.35 -1.17 7.21
N VAL A 472 17.30 -0.25 7.21
CA VAL A 472 17.06 1.18 7.44
C VAL A 472 17.50 1.93 6.20
N SER A 473 16.67 2.86 5.72
CA SER A 473 16.99 3.67 4.55
C SER A 473 16.73 5.16 4.81
N LEU A 474 17.58 5.98 4.17
CA LEU A 474 17.41 7.42 4.01
C LEU A 474 17.04 7.67 2.56
N ASN A 475 15.90 8.30 2.32
CA ASN A 475 15.30 8.41 1.01
C ASN A 475 15.15 9.87 0.60
N GLY A 476 15.45 10.16 -0.66
CA GLY A 476 15.18 11.42 -1.32
C GLY A 476 14.47 11.20 -2.65
N LEU A 477 13.50 12.05 -2.94
CA LEU A 477 12.74 12.01 -4.17
C LEU A 477 12.49 13.44 -4.68
N TYR A 478 12.65 13.63 -5.98
CA TYR A 478 12.32 14.86 -6.69
C TYR A 478 11.34 14.57 -7.82
N ARG A 479 10.17 15.21 -7.81
CA ARG A 479 9.12 15.07 -8.84
C ARG A 479 9.19 16.18 -9.87
N PHE A 480 8.92 15.86 -11.13
CA PHE A 480 8.86 16.82 -12.25
C PHE A 480 7.73 16.51 -13.22
#